data_009bb0d5f13c5bedd7e6905c9d0d60bd
#
_entry.id   009bb0d5f13c5bedd7e6905c9d0d60bd
#
_cell.length_a   1.000
_cell.length_b   1.000
_cell.length_c   1.000
_cell.angle_alpha   90.00
_cell.angle_beta   90.00
_cell.angle_gamma   90.00
#
_symmetry.space_group_name_H-M   'P 1'
#
loop_
_entity.id
_entity.type
_entity.pdbx_description
1 polymer ?
#
loop_
_entity_poly.entity_id
_entity_poly.type
_entity_poly.pdbx_seq_one_letter_code
_entity_poly.pdbx_strand_id
1 'polypeptide(L)'
;MDDAGSYRWSMGKVKEKISEMNRKKVAFCLLIAAMCMIFSACSSKETDDTRESKETQTVTDSTEEETKESTSSGFPKAMPEFSTIDLQGNVAANDVFSQADLTVVNFWATYCNPCISELPELGEWAEEMPDNVQIIGIVVDVESEESDQYALACQLAEQTGAGYQNLVAAGEFDDIIYELIGVPTTFFVDKEGNIVGDPIVGADVDGYKAFVEEYMNE
;
A
#
# COMPACT_ATOMS: atom_id res chain seq x y z
N MET A 1 36.93 8.41 -22.44
CA MET A 1 37.89 9.21 -21.67
C MET A 1 37.10 10.36 -21.08
N ASP A 2 36.73 10.38 -19.94
CA ASP A 2 36.76 9.99 -18.58
C ASP A 2 35.62 10.70 -17.83
N ASP A 3 34.58 10.00 -17.50
CA ASP A 3 33.49 10.59 -16.70
C ASP A 3 33.37 9.96 -15.28
N ALA A 4 34.43 9.29 -14.84
CA ALA A 4 34.49 8.69 -13.50
C ALA A 4 34.85 9.67 -12.39
N GLY A 5 35.22 10.93 -12.73
CA GLY A 5 35.63 11.95 -11.76
C GLY A 5 34.43 12.67 -11.09
N SER A 6 33.33 12.82 -11.79
CA SER A 6 32.16 13.61 -11.35
C SER A 6 31.35 12.88 -10.29
N TYR A 7 31.18 11.56 -10.42
CA TYR A 7 30.44 10.74 -9.44
C TYR A 7 31.13 10.61 -8.08
N ARG A 8 32.47 10.55 -8.06
CA ARG A 8 33.22 10.44 -6.79
C ARG A 8 33.12 11.72 -5.93
N TRP A 9 32.99 12.87 -6.55
CA TRP A 9 32.88 14.16 -5.86
C TRP A 9 31.46 14.35 -5.24
N SER A 10 30.42 13.88 -5.93
CA SER A 10 29.04 13.89 -5.46
C SER A 10 28.84 13.01 -4.22
N MET A 11 29.36 11.78 -4.22
CA MET A 11 29.24 10.84 -3.09
C MET A 11 29.93 11.32 -1.80
N GLY A 12 31.00 12.12 -1.92
CA GLY A 12 31.68 12.72 -0.76
C GLY A 12 30.80 13.73 -0.02
N LYS A 13 30.12 14.61 -0.74
CA LYS A 13 29.21 15.61 -0.17
C LYS A 13 27.96 15.01 0.46
N VAL A 14 27.42 13.94 -0.15
CA VAL A 14 26.24 13.23 0.39
C VAL A 14 26.59 12.57 1.73
N LYS A 15 27.74 11.88 1.85
CA LYS A 15 28.18 11.29 3.11
C LYS A 15 28.43 12.31 4.22
N GLU A 16 28.96 13.48 3.88
CA GLU A 16 29.18 14.57 4.84
C GLU A 16 27.86 15.14 5.35
N LYS A 17 26.89 15.34 4.46
CA LYS A 17 25.55 15.85 4.80
C LYS A 17 24.75 14.87 5.68
N ILE A 18 24.84 13.56 5.40
CA ILE A 18 24.22 12.50 6.22
C ILE A 18 24.86 12.45 7.62
N SER A 19 26.20 12.60 7.73
CA SER A 19 26.92 12.63 9.02
C SER A 19 26.54 13.85 9.87
N GLU A 20 26.32 15.02 9.25
CA GLU A 20 25.88 16.22 9.97
C GLU A 20 24.43 16.08 10.47
N MET A 21 23.57 15.50 9.66
CA MET A 21 22.16 15.28 10.00
C MET A 21 22.00 14.29 11.16
N ASN A 22 22.78 13.21 11.18
CA ASN A 22 22.79 12.27 12.30
C ASN A 22 23.32 12.88 13.60
N ARG A 23 24.33 13.75 13.55
CA ARG A 23 24.81 14.47 14.74
C ARG A 23 23.77 15.41 15.33
N LYS A 24 22.99 16.10 14.49
CA LYS A 24 21.89 16.98 14.92
C LYS A 24 20.74 16.19 15.56
N LYS A 25 20.39 15.01 15.01
CA LYS A 25 19.36 14.13 15.57
C LYS A 25 19.76 13.56 16.95
N VAL A 26 21.00 13.13 17.11
CA VAL A 26 21.51 12.62 18.40
C VAL A 26 21.55 13.72 19.47
N ALA A 27 21.94 14.94 19.10
CA ALA A 27 21.95 16.09 20.04
C ALA A 27 20.52 16.47 20.46
N PHE A 28 19.54 16.37 19.56
CA PHE A 28 18.14 16.68 19.85
C PHE A 28 17.49 15.62 20.75
N CYS A 29 17.80 14.32 20.56
CA CYS A 29 17.32 13.24 21.43
C CYS A 29 17.87 13.35 22.87
N LEU A 30 19.13 13.80 23.05
CA LEU A 30 19.73 14.00 24.37
C LEU A 30 19.09 15.18 25.14
N LEU A 31 18.60 16.20 24.44
CA LEU A 31 17.89 17.34 25.06
C LEU A 31 16.47 16.95 25.51
N ILE A 32 15.79 16.07 24.80
CA ILE A 32 14.43 15.59 25.15
C ILE A 32 14.49 14.65 26.37
N ALA A 33 15.53 13.80 26.49
CA ALA A 33 15.71 12.91 27.62
C ALA A 33 15.92 13.64 28.95
N ALA A 34 16.48 14.86 28.92
CA ALA A 34 16.67 15.70 30.11
C ALA A 34 15.38 16.39 30.60
N MET A 35 14.34 16.48 29.77
CA MET A 35 13.10 17.22 30.06
C MET A 35 11.96 16.33 30.59
N CYS A 36 12.08 14.99 30.50
CA CYS A 36 11.04 14.04 30.93
C CYS A 36 11.04 13.66 32.42
N MET A 37 11.87 14.28 33.27
CA MET A 37 11.95 13.91 34.71
C MET A 37 11.12 14.78 35.66
N ILE A 38 10.20 15.61 35.21
CA ILE A 38 9.50 16.59 36.08
C ILE A 38 7.96 16.43 36.12
N PHE A 39 7.35 15.40 35.54
CA PHE A 39 5.92 15.22 35.74
C PHE A 39 5.55 13.79 36.14
N SER A 40 5.61 13.56 37.44
CA SER A 40 4.95 12.44 38.10
C SER A 40 4.17 12.99 39.32
N ALA A 41 2.82 13.10 39.18
CA ALA A 41 1.88 12.94 40.31
C ALA A 41 0.42 13.18 39.91
N CYS A 42 -0.44 12.32 40.48
CA CYS A 42 -1.92 12.39 40.70
C CYS A 42 -2.82 11.92 39.56
N SER A 43 -3.48 10.80 39.67
CA SER A 43 -4.44 10.18 40.64
C SER A 43 -5.92 10.28 40.17
N SER A 44 -6.46 9.09 39.83
CA SER A 44 -7.81 8.51 40.00
C SER A 44 -9.10 9.34 39.88
N LYS A 45 -10.11 8.87 39.11
CA LYS A 45 -11.32 8.25 39.68
C LYS A 45 -12.30 7.73 38.61
N GLU A 46 -12.84 6.54 38.88
CA GLU A 46 -13.92 5.84 38.19
C GLU A 46 -15.26 6.59 38.23
N THR A 47 -16.12 6.36 37.21
CA THR A 47 -17.55 6.05 37.46
C THR A 47 -18.15 5.31 36.26
N ASP A 48 -18.71 4.19 36.59
CA ASP A 48 -19.64 3.27 35.96
C ASP A 48 -20.95 3.97 35.56
N ASP A 49 -21.55 3.68 34.40
CA ASP A 49 -22.99 3.51 34.28
C ASP A 49 -23.43 2.67 33.07
N THR A 50 -24.16 1.63 33.43
CA THR A 50 -24.81 0.61 32.61
C THR A 50 -26.10 1.15 32.00
N ARG A 51 -26.38 0.89 30.71
CA ARG A 51 -27.78 0.72 30.27
C ARG A 51 -27.91 -0.20 29.05
N GLU A 52 -28.46 -1.34 29.34
CA GLU A 52 -29.06 -2.34 28.48
C GLU A 52 -30.33 -1.81 27.77
N SER A 53 -30.51 -2.10 26.49
CA SER A 53 -31.83 -2.28 25.89
C SER A 53 -31.78 -3.19 24.68
N LYS A 54 -32.44 -4.29 24.85
CA LYS A 54 -32.76 -5.40 23.98
C LYS A 54 -34.02 -5.07 23.18
N GLU A 55 -34.01 -5.23 21.86
CA GLU A 55 -35.23 -5.61 21.14
C GLU A 55 -34.95 -6.47 19.92
N THR A 56 -35.59 -7.62 19.95
CA THR A 56 -35.65 -8.69 18.98
C THR A 56 -36.80 -8.42 18.01
N GLN A 57 -36.58 -8.55 16.69
CA GLN A 57 -37.66 -8.93 15.79
C GLN A 57 -37.13 -9.84 14.66
N THR A 58 -37.73 -11.02 14.66
CA THR A 58 -37.70 -12.11 13.72
C THR A 58 -38.69 -11.85 12.58
N VAL A 59 -38.45 -12.52 11.42
CA VAL A 59 -39.38 -12.96 10.33
C VAL A 59 -38.92 -12.40 8.99
N THR A 60 -38.78 -13.10 7.89
CA THR A 60 -39.18 -14.38 7.32
C THR A 60 -38.37 -14.67 6.05
N ASP A 61 -38.18 -15.96 5.84
CA ASP A 61 -37.84 -16.68 4.62
C ASP A 61 -38.51 -16.15 3.35
N SER A 62 -37.73 -15.94 2.27
CA SER A 62 -38.19 -16.03 0.88
C SER A 62 -37.01 -16.40 -0.02
N THR A 63 -37.00 -17.63 -0.40
CA THR A 63 -36.24 -18.19 -1.51
C THR A 63 -36.60 -17.46 -2.80
N GLU A 64 -35.65 -16.77 -3.42
CA GLU A 64 -35.69 -16.45 -4.85
C GLU A 64 -34.30 -16.76 -5.44
N GLU A 65 -34.32 -17.72 -6.36
CA GLU A 65 -33.23 -17.97 -7.30
C GLU A 65 -33.03 -16.71 -8.14
N GLU A 66 -31.99 -15.94 -7.88
CA GLU A 66 -31.55 -14.92 -8.83
C GLU A 66 -30.34 -15.40 -9.62
N THR A 67 -30.60 -15.57 -10.88
CA THR A 67 -29.69 -15.61 -12.00
C THR A 67 -28.48 -14.70 -11.75
N LYS A 68 -27.27 -15.27 -11.84
CA LYS A 68 -26.02 -14.50 -11.92
C LYS A 68 -26.07 -13.61 -13.17
N GLU A 69 -26.61 -12.44 -13.04
CA GLU A 69 -26.37 -11.34 -13.94
C GLU A 69 -25.05 -10.70 -13.50
N SER A 70 -24.01 -10.88 -14.31
CA SER A 70 -22.72 -10.22 -14.17
C SER A 70 -22.98 -8.70 -14.08
N THR A 71 -22.98 -8.17 -12.89
CA THR A 71 -22.97 -6.73 -12.65
C THR A 71 -21.61 -6.24 -13.15
N SER A 72 -21.59 -5.60 -14.31
CA SER A 72 -20.43 -4.86 -14.82
C SER A 72 -20.00 -3.91 -13.71
N SER A 73 -18.90 -4.20 -13.02
CA SER A 73 -18.23 -3.25 -12.15
C SER A 73 -17.96 -1.98 -12.97
N GLY A 74 -18.13 -0.79 -12.40
CA GLY A 74 -17.87 0.48 -13.07
C GLY A 74 -16.41 0.67 -13.49
N PHE A 75 -15.52 -0.25 -13.09
CA PHE A 75 -14.10 -0.23 -13.38
C PHE A 75 -13.77 -0.51 -14.86
N PRO A 76 -12.70 0.09 -15.38
CA PRO A 76 -12.20 -0.22 -16.73
C PRO A 76 -11.80 -1.70 -16.84
N LYS A 77 -11.77 -2.21 -18.07
CA LYS A 77 -11.39 -3.60 -18.33
C LYS A 77 -9.87 -3.84 -18.33
N ALA A 78 -9.08 -2.78 -18.33
CA ALA A 78 -7.62 -2.84 -18.33
C ALA A 78 -7.07 -1.67 -17.52
N MET A 79 -5.86 -1.83 -17.00
CA MET A 79 -5.11 -0.74 -16.40
C MET A 79 -4.83 0.35 -17.44
N PRO A 80 -4.82 1.63 -17.03
CA PRO A 80 -4.49 2.72 -17.96
C PRO A 80 -3.05 2.59 -18.43
N GLU A 81 -2.73 3.22 -19.56
CA GLU A 81 -1.35 3.46 -19.94
C GLU A 81 -0.75 4.51 -18.99
N PHE A 82 0.36 4.19 -18.33
CA PHE A 82 0.99 5.08 -17.35
C PHE A 82 2.50 5.14 -17.51
N SER A 83 3.08 6.21 -16.98
CA SER A 83 4.51 6.34 -16.71
C SER A 83 4.70 7.09 -15.40
N THR A 84 5.21 6.42 -14.40
CA THR A 84 5.37 6.94 -13.04
C THR A 84 6.70 6.52 -12.43
N ILE A 85 6.88 6.76 -11.15
CA ILE A 85 8.04 6.31 -10.37
C ILE A 85 7.59 5.34 -9.28
N ASP A 86 8.50 4.48 -8.87
CA ASP A 86 8.33 3.68 -7.66
C ASP A 86 8.90 4.39 -6.41
N LEU A 87 8.69 3.80 -5.23
CA LEU A 87 9.22 4.34 -3.98
C LEU A 87 10.75 4.26 -3.85
N GLN A 88 11.45 3.70 -4.85
CA GLN A 88 12.91 3.70 -4.98
C GLN A 88 13.40 4.76 -5.96
N GLY A 89 12.48 5.54 -6.58
CA GLY A 89 12.77 6.56 -7.57
C GLY A 89 13.07 6.02 -8.98
N ASN A 90 12.75 4.74 -9.26
CA ASN A 90 12.90 4.18 -10.60
C ASN A 90 11.65 4.47 -11.43
N VAL A 91 11.84 4.72 -12.72
CA VAL A 91 10.71 4.87 -13.65
C VAL A 91 10.06 3.52 -13.90
N ALA A 92 8.71 3.49 -13.86
CA ALA A 92 7.88 2.34 -14.15
C ALA A 92 6.77 2.73 -15.14
N ALA A 93 6.41 1.80 -16.01
CA ALA A 93 5.36 1.96 -17.01
C ALA A 93 4.60 0.62 -17.17
N ASN A 94 3.66 0.54 -18.12
CA ASN A 94 2.82 -0.64 -18.32
C ASN A 94 3.57 -1.95 -18.55
N ASP A 95 4.84 -1.90 -18.97
CA ASP A 95 5.68 -3.09 -19.15
C ASP A 95 5.95 -3.87 -17.85
N VAL A 96 5.66 -3.28 -16.68
CA VAL A 96 5.71 -3.98 -15.39
C VAL A 96 4.77 -5.19 -15.36
N PHE A 97 3.61 -5.11 -16.02
CA PHE A 97 2.66 -6.24 -16.06
C PHE A 97 3.18 -7.42 -16.89
N SER A 98 4.00 -7.16 -17.90
CA SER A 98 4.55 -8.21 -18.76
C SER A 98 5.61 -9.08 -18.07
N GLN A 99 5.98 -8.77 -16.84
CA GLN A 99 7.01 -9.47 -16.07
C GLN A 99 6.49 -10.74 -15.39
N ALA A 100 5.16 -10.89 -15.27
CA ALA A 100 4.51 -12.07 -14.68
C ALA A 100 3.25 -12.43 -15.48
N ASP A 101 2.73 -13.64 -15.33
CA ASP A 101 1.46 -14.06 -15.94
C ASP A 101 0.27 -13.39 -15.25
N LEU A 102 0.40 -13.14 -13.94
CA LEU A 102 -0.59 -12.45 -13.13
C LEU A 102 0.09 -11.47 -12.15
N THR A 103 -0.47 -10.27 -12.06
CA THR A 103 -0.06 -9.23 -11.11
C THR A 103 -1.19 -8.92 -10.14
N VAL A 104 -0.92 -9.00 -8.85
CA VAL A 104 -1.79 -8.51 -7.78
C VAL A 104 -1.51 -7.02 -7.61
N VAL A 105 -2.46 -6.15 -7.94
CA VAL A 105 -2.31 -4.69 -7.88
C VAL A 105 -3.08 -4.14 -6.70
N ASN A 106 -2.37 -3.79 -5.64
CA ASN A 106 -2.94 -3.31 -4.39
C ASN A 106 -2.89 -1.78 -4.32
N PHE A 107 -4.07 -1.13 -4.35
CA PHE A 107 -4.19 0.32 -4.14
C PHE A 107 -4.24 0.62 -2.64
N TRP A 108 -3.31 1.41 -2.13
CA TRP A 108 -3.21 1.73 -0.72
C TRP A 108 -2.82 3.20 -0.46
N ALA A 109 -2.96 3.67 0.79
CA ALA A 109 -2.63 5.03 1.18
C ALA A 109 -1.90 5.08 2.52
N THR A 110 -1.09 6.11 2.72
CA THR A 110 -0.29 6.28 3.95
C THR A 110 -1.12 6.55 5.20
N TYR A 111 -2.36 7.03 5.05
CA TYR A 111 -3.32 7.26 6.14
C TYR A 111 -4.26 6.06 6.41
N CYS A 112 -4.19 5.01 5.61
CA CYS A 112 -5.12 3.89 5.63
C CYS A 112 -4.65 2.81 6.62
N ASN A 113 -5.21 2.76 7.81
CA ASN A 113 -4.83 1.76 8.82
C ASN A 113 -5.02 0.30 8.38
N PRO A 114 -6.15 -0.10 7.74
CA PRO A 114 -6.29 -1.46 7.21
C PRO A 114 -5.20 -1.79 6.18
N CYS A 115 -4.86 -0.85 5.28
CA CYS A 115 -3.80 -1.05 4.30
C CYS A 115 -2.46 -1.33 4.99
N ILE A 116 -2.07 -0.46 5.95
CA ILE A 116 -0.81 -0.61 6.70
C ILE A 116 -0.77 -1.95 7.44
N SER A 117 -1.93 -2.43 7.93
CA SER A 117 -2.00 -3.70 8.66
C SER A 117 -1.78 -4.93 7.78
N GLU A 118 -2.13 -4.88 6.48
CA GLU A 118 -1.91 -6.01 5.55
C GLU A 118 -0.53 -6.01 4.90
N LEU A 119 0.17 -4.86 4.84
CA LEU A 119 1.48 -4.75 4.17
C LEU A 119 2.51 -5.79 4.64
N PRO A 120 2.63 -6.14 5.95
CA PRO A 120 3.57 -7.18 6.37
C PRO A 120 3.27 -8.54 5.75
N GLU A 121 2.00 -8.94 5.71
CA GLU A 121 1.59 -10.22 5.13
C GLU A 121 1.77 -10.24 3.61
N LEU A 122 1.48 -9.11 2.93
CA LEU A 122 1.74 -8.95 1.50
C LEU A 122 3.24 -9.05 1.21
N GLY A 123 4.11 -8.48 2.07
CA GLY A 123 5.56 -8.58 1.95
C GLY A 123 6.06 -10.01 2.07
N GLU A 124 5.60 -10.74 3.10
CA GLU A 124 5.93 -12.15 3.29
C GLU A 124 5.43 -13.01 2.11
N TRP A 125 4.21 -12.78 1.66
CA TRP A 125 3.65 -13.50 0.52
C TRP A 125 4.40 -13.22 -0.79
N ALA A 126 4.84 -11.99 -1.02
CA ALA A 126 5.62 -11.63 -2.22
C ALA A 126 6.94 -12.42 -2.31
N GLU A 127 7.56 -12.74 -1.16
CA GLU A 127 8.78 -13.56 -1.12
C GLU A 127 8.53 -15.05 -1.41
N GLU A 128 7.29 -15.52 -1.19
CA GLU A 128 6.88 -16.92 -1.36
C GLU A 128 6.20 -17.20 -2.71
N MET A 129 5.87 -16.15 -3.49
CA MET A 129 5.19 -16.27 -4.77
C MET A 129 6.01 -17.04 -5.81
N PRO A 130 5.36 -17.80 -6.71
CA PRO A 130 6.04 -18.35 -7.87
C PRO A 130 6.47 -17.23 -8.83
N ASP A 131 7.53 -17.48 -9.61
CA ASP A 131 8.16 -16.50 -10.51
C ASP A 131 7.21 -15.87 -11.54
N ASN A 132 6.06 -16.49 -11.81
CA ASN A 132 5.05 -16.02 -12.76
C ASN A 132 3.88 -15.26 -12.11
N VAL A 133 3.99 -14.93 -10.82
CA VAL A 133 3.05 -14.07 -10.09
C VAL A 133 3.82 -13.00 -9.35
N GLN A 134 3.31 -11.77 -9.34
CA GLN A 134 3.92 -10.66 -8.60
C GLN A 134 2.89 -9.80 -7.88
N ILE A 135 3.35 -8.99 -6.92
CA ILE A 135 2.56 -7.91 -6.29
C ILE A 135 3.13 -6.57 -6.73
N ILE A 136 2.25 -5.63 -7.05
CA ILE A 136 2.56 -4.21 -7.22
C ILE A 136 1.64 -3.42 -6.32
N GLY A 137 2.20 -2.54 -5.46
CA GLY A 137 1.45 -1.54 -4.73
C GLY A 137 1.26 -0.27 -5.56
N ILE A 138 0.12 0.40 -5.42
CA ILE A 138 -0.10 1.76 -5.95
C ILE A 138 -0.48 2.67 -4.79
N VAL A 139 0.39 3.63 -4.47
CA VAL A 139 0.20 4.57 -3.36
C VAL A 139 -0.61 5.76 -3.86
N VAL A 140 -1.86 5.90 -3.40
CA VAL A 140 -2.83 6.83 -3.99
C VAL A 140 -2.78 8.24 -3.40
N ASP A 141 -2.08 8.48 -2.31
CA ASP A 141 -2.02 9.77 -1.61
C ASP A 141 -0.65 10.47 -1.71
N VAL A 142 0.20 10.04 -2.63
CA VAL A 142 1.52 10.64 -2.89
C VAL A 142 1.44 11.49 -4.15
N GLU A 143 1.70 12.80 -4.01
CA GLU A 143 1.64 13.74 -5.13
C GLU A 143 2.99 13.91 -5.86
N SER A 144 4.11 13.78 -5.14
CA SER A 144 5.47 13.93 -5.68
C SER A 144 6.53 13.33 -4.77
N GLU A 145 7.74 13.10 -5.30
CA GLU A 145 8.91 12.62 -4.54
C GLU A 145 9.32 13.56 -3.39
N GLU A 146 9.02 14.85 -3.48
CA GLU A 146 9.34 15.84 -2.45
C GLU A 146 8.27 15.94 -1.36
N SER A 147 7.14 15.22 -1.50
CA SER A 147 6.04 15.27 -0.53
C SER A 147 6.38 14.52 0.77
N ASP A 148 5.78 14.96 1.87
CA ASP A 148 5.89 14.26 3.16
C ASP A 148 5.25 12.86 3.06
N GLN A 149 4.22 12.69 2.22
CA GLN A 149 3.56 11.41 1.97
C GLN A 149 4.48 10.40 1.27
N TYR A 150 5.31 10.87 0.31
CA TYR A 150 6.31 9.99 -0.31
C TYR A 150 7.29 9.45 0.73
N ALA A 151 7.86 10.35 1.55
CA ALA A 151 8.76 9.95 2.62
C ALA A 151 8.10 8.99 3.62
N LEU A 152 6.81 9.21 3.94
CA LEU A 152 6.04 8.33 4.82
C LEU A 152 5.77 6.97 4.16
N ALA A 153 5.40 6.94 2.87
CA ALA A 153 5.19 5.71 2.11
C ALA A 153 6.46 4.84 2.07
N CYS A 154 7.62 5.45 1.77
CA CYS A 154 8.92 4.76 1.82
C CYS A 154 9.20 4.17 3.21
N GLN A 155 8.94 4.94 4.27
CA GLN A 155 9.13 4.48 5.65
C GLN A 155 8.19 3.32 6.01
N LEU A 156 6.92 3.38 5.61
CA LEU A 156 5.94 2.33 5.86
C LEU A 156 6.33 1.05 5.11
N ALA A 157 6.66 1.12 3.82
CA ALA A 157 7.10 -0.04 3.05
C ALA A 157 8.34 -0.71 3.66
N GLU A 158 9.34 0.08 4.11
CA GLU A 158 10.53 -0.44 4.78
C GLU A 158 10.20 -1.12 6.12
N GLN A 159 9.38 -0.47 6.96
CA GLN A 159 9.06 -0.96 8.31
C GLN A 159 8.18 -2.21 8.30
N THR A 160 7.34 -2.35 7.29
CA THR A 160 6.42 -3.49 7.16
C THR A 160 6.98 -4.63 6.34
N GLY A 161 8.15 -4.47 5.71
CA GLY A 161 8.72 -5.48 4.83
C GLY A 161 8.02 -5.59 3.47
N ALA A 162 7.19 -4.60 3.10
CA ALA A 162 6.54 -4.52 1.79
C ALA A 162 7.56 -4.13 0.70
N GLY A 163 8.56 -5.01 0.49
CA GLY A 163 9.70 -4.79 -0.40
C GLY A 163 9.42 -4.97 -1.88
N TYR A 164 8.22 -5.42 -2.25
CA TYR A 164 7.76 -5.47 -3.63
C TYR A 164 7.62 -4.05 -4.22
N GLN A 165 7.49 -3.96 -5.55
CA GLN A 165 7.43 -2.66 -6.22
C GLN A 165 6.17 -1.88 -5.79
N ASN A 166 6.36 -0.67 -5.26
CA ASN A 166 5.28 0.25 -4.91
C ASN A 166 5.39 1.49 -5.78
N LEU A 167 4.38 1.73 -6.63
CA LEU A 167 4.30 2.84 -7.57
C LEU A 167 3.61 4.03 -6.92
N VAL A 168 4.02 5.23 -7.29
CA VAL A 168 3.27 6.45 -7.00
C VAL A 168 2.13 6.56 -7.98
N ALA A 169 0.92 6.82 -7.52
CA ALA A 169 -0.21 7.02 -8.40
C ALA A 169 -0.01 8.29 -9.23
N ALA A 170 0.16 8.12 -10.54
CA ALA A 170 0.14 9.24 -11.49
C ALA A 170 -1.29 9.55 -11.92
N GLY A 171 -1.52 10.72 -12.54
CA GLY A 171 -2.85 11.17 -12.96
C GLY A 171 -3.57 10.22 -13.93
N GLU A 172 -2.84 9.32 -14.57
CA GLU A 172 -3.40 8.26 -15.40
C GLU A 172 -4.24 7.25 -14.62
N PHE A 173 -4.02 7.14 -13.31
CA PHE A 173 -4.81 6.29 -12.41
C PHE A 173 -6.06 6.99 -11.85
N ASP A 174 -6.28 8.29 -12.11
CA ASP A 174 -7.36 9.08 -11.51
C ASP A 174 -8.74 8.47 -11.76
N ASP A 175 -9.00 7.96 -12.96
CA ASP A 175 -10.29 7.33 -13.31
C ASP A 175 -10.55 6.08 -12.46
N ILE A 176 -9.54 5.24 -12.22
CA ILE A 176 -9.68 4.07 -11.35
C ILE A 176 -9.84 4.52 -9.89
N ILE A 177 -9.00 5.44 -9.43
CA ILE A 177 -9.00 5.93 -8.05
C ILE A 177 -10.35 6.58 -7.70
N TYR A 178 -10.96 7.31 -8.65
CA TYR A 178 -12.25 7.95 -8.45
C TYR A 178 -13.40 6.94 -8.26
N GLU A 179 -13.31 5.77 -8.90
CA GLU A 179 -14.29 4.69 -8.77
C GLU A 179 -14.07 3.80 -7.53
N LEU A 180 -12.92 3.94 -6.83
CA LEU A 180 -12.67 3.16 -5.61
C LEU A 180 -13.66 3.55 -4.52
N ILE A 181 -14.34 2.57 -3.94
CA ILE A 181 -15.19 2.75 -2.75
C ILE A 181 -14.32 3.09 -1.52
N GLY A 182 -13.08 2.64 -1.53
CA GLY A 182 -12.09 2.89 -0.48
C GLY A 182 -10.79 2.13 -0.74
N VAL A 183 -9.83 2.30 0.16
CA VAL A 183 -8.56 1.58 0.17
C VAL A 183 -8.45 0.73 1.46
N PRO A 184 -7.80 -0.45 1.41
CA PRO A 184 -7.21 -1.02 0.22
C PRO A 184 -8.26 -1.56 -0.75
N THR A 185 -7.95 -1.51 -2.04
CA THR A 185 -8.67 -2.25 -3.08
C THR A 185 -7.64 -2.94 -3.95
N THR A 186 -7.83 -4.24 -4.18
CA THR A 186 -6.88 -5.07 -4.91
C THR A 186 -7.51 -5.56 -6.21
N PHE A 187 -6.83 -5.29 -7.32
CA PHE A 187 -7.14 -5.79 -8.65
C PHE A 187 -6.18 -6.92 -9.02
N PHE A 188 -6.60 -7.74 -9.95
CA PHE A 188 -5.78 -8.78 -10.55
C PHE A 188 -5.62 -8.45 -12.03
N VAL A 189 -4.39 -8.47 -12.53
CA VAL A 189 -4.04 -7.95 -13.86
C VAL A 189 -3.20 -8.98 -14.59
N ASP A 190 -3.60 -9.35 -15.81
CA ASP A 190 -2.83 -10.26 -16.65
C ASP A 190 -1.59 -9.57 -17.27
N LYS A 191 -0.76 -10.32 -17.94
CA LYS A 191 0.49 -9.81 -18.54
C LYS A 191 0.26 -8.83 -19.72
N GLU A 192 -0.95 -8.77 -20.26
CA GLU A 192 -1.38 -7.80 -21.26
C GLU A 192 -1.94 -6.51 -20.63
N GLY A 193 -2.05 -6.43 -19.30
CA GLY A 193 -2.58 -5.28 -18.57
C GLY A 193 -4.10 -5.30 -18.40
N ASN A 194 -4.79 -6.40 -18.77
CA ASN A 194 -6.23 -6.50 -18.56
C ASN A 194 -6.55 -6.85 -17.11
N ILE A 195 -7.62 -6.25 -16.58
CA ILE A 195 -8.16 -6.59 -15.27
C ILE A 195 -8.95 -7.89 -15.41
N VAL A 196 -8.60 -8.89 -14.60
CA VAL A 196 -9.23 -10.21 -14.57
C VAL A 196 -9.96 -10.41 -13.24
N GLY A 197 -11.17 -10.94 -13.31
CA GLY A 197 -12.05 -11.10 -12.15
C GLY A 197 -12.59 -9.78 -11.58
N ASP A 198 -13.21 -9.88 -10.42
CA ASP A 198 -13.70 -8.70 -9.68
C ASP A 198 -12.66 -8.23 -8.66
N PRO A 199 -12.52 -6.91 -8.44
CA PRO A 199 -11.61 -6.41 -7.43
C PRO A 199 -12.08 -6.75 -6.01
N ILE A 200 -11.15 -6.96 -5.12
CA ILE A 200 -11.43 -7.20 -3.69
C ILE A 200 -11.27 -5.89 -2.94
N VAL A 201 -12.32 -5.43 -2.27
CA VAL A 201 -12.36 -4.20 -1.47
C VAL A 201 -12.13 -4.54 -0.01
N GLY A 202 -11.19 -3.84 0.63
CA GLY A 202 -10.77 -4.09 2.01
C GLY A 202 -9.58 -5.04 2.10
N ALA A 203 -8.95 -5.07 3.28
CA ALA A 203 -7.81 -5.92 3.57
C ALA A 203 -8.24 -7.39 3.68
N ASP A 204 -7.94 -8.19 2.67
CA ASP A 204 -8.30 -9.62 2.59
C ASP A 204 -7.23 -10.41 1.85
N VAL A 205 -6.06 -10.56 2.48
CA VAL A 205 -4.91 -11.25 1.87
C VAL A 205 -5.21 -12.72 1.57
N ASP A 206 -6.02 -13.38 2.41
CA ASP A 206 -6.48 -14.74 2.15
C ASP A 206 -7.33 -14.82 0.88
N GLY A 207 -8.21 -13.83 0.66
CA GLY A 207 -8.99 -13.72 -0.57
C GLY A 207 -8.12 -13.47 -1.80
N TYR A 208 -7.06 -12.66 -1.70
CA TYR A 208 -6.10 -12.45 -2.79
C TYR A 208 -5.38 -13.75 -3.16
N LYS A 209 -4.90 -14.49 -2.15
CA LYS A 209 -4.23 -15.78 -2.32
C LYS A 209 -5.15 -16.81 -2.99
N ALA A 210 -6.41 -16.89 -2.54
CA ALA A 210 -7.41 -17.80 -3.11
C ALA A 210 -7.70 -17.48 -4.59
N PHE A 211 -7.85 -16.21 -4.95
CA PHE A 211 -8.03 -15.80 -6.34
C PHE A 211 -6.83 -16.19 -7.22
N VAL A 212 -5.62 -15.90 -6.75
CA VAL A 212 -4.40 -16.25 -7.48
C VAL A 212 -4.29 -17.76 -7.69
N GLU A 213 -4.58 -18.56 -6.64
CA GLU A 213 -4.54 -20.01 -6.73
C GLU A 213 -5.57 -20.54 -7.75
N GLU A 214 -6.80 -20.02 -7.76
CA GLU A 214 -7.84 -20.41 -8.70
C GLU A 214 -7.42 -20.06 -10.13
N TYR A 215 -7.03 -18.81 -10.39
CA TYR A 215 -6.65 -18.30 -11.71
C TYR A 215 -5.46 -19.05 -12.32
N MET A 216 -4.44 -19.35 -11.51
CA MET A 216 -3.23 -20.03 -11.98
C MET A 216 -3.42 -21.54 -12.23
N ASN A 217 -4.56 -22.12 -11.81
CA ASN A 217 -4.89 -23.53 -12.03
C ASN A 217 -5.89 -23.76 -13.18
N GLU A 218 -6.39 -22.71 -13.83
CA GLU A 218 -7.24 -22.80 -15.02
C GLU A 218 -6.43 -23.06 -16.30
#